data_f75d30f4df3fd7cc43549104163106ed
#
_entry.id   f75d30f4df3fd7cc43549104163106ed
#
_cell.length_a   1.000
_cell.length_b   1.000
_cell.length_c   1.000
_cell.angle_alpha   90.00
_cell.angle_beta   90.00
_cell.angle_gamma   90.00
#
_symmetry.space_group_name_H-M   'P 1'
#
loop_
_entity.id
_entity.type
_entity.pdbx_description
1 polymer ?
#
loop_
_entity_poly.entity_id
_entity_poly.type
_entity_poly.pdbx_seq_one_letter_code
_entity_poly.pdbx_strand_id
1 'polypeptide(L)'
;MRLYYRWSAAGKVWWGYAALTEAQAVAPRLVKVGVWAGGVPSKSTDRTEHLQFWENAIDTLSACGADLILLPETINLIGAGDVISMADVVPGGPFFDVLAASAAKHHAWVCGGLLERCRDLVYNSACLLDPAGRLAGLYRKTHLYWPEVLQGITPGNGLQVFDTRLGKVGVMICYDSWWPEVSHLLAAGGADIVLFPNAGYEPAIATARAIDNSLYLAISSLYGPASIIDPSGSSVVRTEKGGVVGLLDLSVKPQCHPNAGGSLNGAPGGRSATRNSLLPAESHRAEA
;
A
#
# COMPACT_ATOMS: atom_id res chain seq x y z
N MET A 1 0.80 -31.81 -19.53
CA MET A 1 0.96 -31.62 -18.07
C MET A 1 2.04 -32.57 -17.57
N ARG A 2 2.95 -32.10 -16.69
CA ARG A 2 3.96 -32.93 -16.04
C ARG A 2 3.79 -32.81 -14.54
N LEU A 3 3.73 -33.94 -13.82
CA LEU A 3 3.67 -34.00 -12.36
C LEU A 3 5.05 -34.39 -11.83
N TYR A 4 5.55 -33.68 -10.81
CA TYR A 4 6.89 -33.89 -10.27
C TYR A 4 6.81 -34.21 -8.78
N TYR A 5 7.60 -35.21 -8.37
CA TYR A 5 7.96 -35.44 -7.00
C TYR A 5 9.43 -35.10 -6.80
N ARG A 6 9.71 -34.11 -5.96
CA ARG A 6 11.06 -33.56 -5.77
C ARG A 6 11.41 -33.51 -4.28
N TRP A 7 12.68 -33.33 -4.04
CA TRP A 7 13.25 -33.10 -2.69
C TRP A 7 13.22 -34.28 -1.75
N SER A 8 13.08 -35.49 -2.27
CA SER A 8 13.20 -36.73 -1.51
C SER A 8 14.12 -37.70 -2.23
N ALA A 9 14.98 -38.38 -1.48
CA ALA A 9 15.87 -39.38 -2.03
C ALA A 9 15.12 -40.66 -2.43
N ALA A 10 14.03 -40.99 -1.75
CA ALA A 10 13.15 -42.10 -2.04
C ALA A 10 11.73 -41.82 -1.53
N GLY A 11 10.73 -42.37 -2.19
CA GLY A 11 9.34 -42.24 -1.79
C GLY A 11 8.39 -42.67 -2.90
N LYS A 12 7.10 -42.77 -2.54
CA LYS A 12 6.00 -43.04 -3.47
C LYS A 12 4.98 -41.93 -3.32
N VAL A 13 4.53 -41.38 -4.49
CA VAL A 13 3.45 -40.39 -4.56
C VAL A 13 2.30 -41.00 -5.33
N TRP A 14 1.13 -40.96 -4.76
CA TRP A 14 -0.09 -41.41 -5.39
C TRP A 14 -0.87 -40.20 -5.90
N TRP A 15 -1.03 -40.13 -7.21
CA TRP A 15 -1.83 -39.09 -7.87
C TRP A 15 -3.23 -39.64 -8.06
N GLY A 16 -4.19 -39.19 -7.25
CA GLY A 16 -5.56 -39.67 -7.31
C GLY A 16 -6.28 -39.26 -8.59
N TYR A 17 -6.16 -38.01 -8.94
CA TYR A 17 -6.76 -37.45 -10.16
C TYR A 17 -5.97 -36.22 -10.64
N ALA A 18 -5.78 -36.11 -11.94
CA ALA A 18 -5.20 -34.94 -12.58
C ALA A 18 -5.90 -34.70 -13.92
N ALA A 19 -6.51 -33.53 -14.09
CA ALA A 19 -7.12 -33.10 -15.33
C ALA A 19 -6.63 -31.73 -15.73
N LEU A 20 -6.56 -31.52 -17.04
CA LEU A 20 -6.39 -30.21 -17.64
C LEU A 20 -7.65 -29.95 -18.49
N THR A 21 -8.41 -28.94 -18.10
CA THR A 21 -9.61 -28.51 -18.83
C THR A 21 -9.36 -27.12 -19.40
N GLU A 22 -9.92 -26.86 -20.58
CA GLU A 22 -9.98 -25.53 -21.12
C GLU A 22 -10.86 -24.66 -20.23
N ALA A 23 -10.38 -23.48 -19.87
CA ALA A 23 -11.12 -22.51 -19.09
C ALA A 23 -11.20 -21.18 -19.83
N GLN A 24 -12.25 -20.43 -19.62
CA GLN A 24 -12.32 -19.06 -20.13
C GLN A 24 -11.19 -18.21 -19.53
N ALA A 25 -10.63 -17.34 -20.34
CA ALA A 25 -9.65 -16.37 -19.87
C ALA A 25 -10.27 -15.48 -18.79
N VAL A 26 -9.58 -15.31 -17.68
CA VAL A 26 -10.00 -14.37 -16.62
C VAL A 26 -9.88 -12.96 -17.19
N ALA A 27 -10.96 -12.18 -17.11
CA ALA A 27 -10.93 -10.79 -17.54
C ALA A 27 -9.94 -9.98 -16.66
N PRO A 28 -9.13 -9.09 -17.24
CA PRO A 28 -8.24 -8.23 -16.49
C PRO A 28 -8.99 -7.39 -15.46
N ARG A 29 -8.48 -7.33 -14.23
CA ARG A 29 -8.97 -6.43 -13.19
C ARG A 29 -8.00 -5.26 -13.06
N LEU A 30 -8.16 -4.29 -13.96
CA LEU A 30 -7.30 -3.13 -14.04
C LEU A 30 -7.66 -2.12 -12.96
N VAL A 31 -6.67 -1.70 -12.17
CA VAL A 31 -6.80 -0.73 -11.07
C VAL A 31 -5.68 0.30 -11.19
N LYS A 32 -6.05 1.58 -11.18
CA LYS A 32 -5.10 2.69 -11.11
C LYS A 32 -4.82 3.02 -9.65
N VAL A 33 -3.58 2.87 -9.24
CA VAL A 33 -3.14 3.11 -7.86
C VAL A 33 -2.25 4.33 -7.82
N GLY A 34 -2.64 5.33 -7.01
CA GLY A 34 -1.87 6.54 -6.76
C GLY A 34 -1.07 6.43 -5.47
N VAL A 35 0.21 6.83 -5.52
CA VAL A 35 1.11 6.88 -4.37
C VAL A 35 1.79 8.24 -4.28
N TRP A 36 2.20 8.66 -3.08
CA TRP A 36 2.71 9.99 -2.80
C TRP A 36 4.07 9.95 -2.08
N ALA A 37 5.02 10.77 -2.55
CA ALA A 37 6.33 10.99 -1.94
C ALA A 37 6.44 12.40 -1.37
N GLY A 38 6.85 12.50 -0.11
CA GLY A 38 7.06 13.74 0.62
C GLY A 38 5.91 14.09 1.56
N GLY A 39 6.27 14.85 2.59
CA GLY A 39 5.34 15.46 3.54
C GLY A 39 5.09 16.94 3.21
N VAL A 40 4.44 17.65 4.12
CA VAL A 40 4.18 19.09 4.03
C VAL A 40 5.52 19.83 3.92
N PRO A 41 5.74 20.64 2.87
CA PRO A 41 7.05 21.27 2.62
C PRO A 41 7.42 22.34 3.63
N SER A 42 6.43 22.95 4.28
CA SER A 42 6.63 24.03 5.23
C SER A 42 7.00 23.48 6.62
N LYS A 43 7.73 24.29 7.40
CA LYS A 43 7.90 24.06 8.84
C LYS A 43 6.67 24.54 9.63
N SER A 44 5.55 24.73 8.95
CA SER A 44 4.31 25.19 9.54
C SER A 44 3.83 24.22 10.62
N THR A 45 3.37 24.80 11.71
CA THR A 45 2.63 24.10 12.76
C THR A 45 1.12 24.35 12.64
N ASP A 46 0.69 25.00 11.56
CA ASP A 46 -0.73 25.23 11.30
C ASP A 46 -1.38 23.95 10.75
N ARG A 47 -2.29 23.43 11.53
CA ARG A 47 -3.07 22.25 11.20
C ARG A 47 -3.85 22.42 9.88
N THR A 48 -4.35 23.61 9.61
CA THR A 48 -5.13 23.93 8.41
C THR A 48 -4.29 23.76 7.13
N GLU A 49 -3.04 24.22 7.14
CA GLU A 49 -2.13 24.02 6.01
C GLU A 49 -1.83 22.54 5.76
N HIS A 50 -1.68 21.76 6.83
CA HIS A 50 -1.49 20.30 6.70
C HIS A 50 -2.72 19.59 6.13
N LEU A 51 -3.92 19.94 6.59
CA LEU A 51 -5.17 19.41 6.05
C LEU A 51 -5.31 19.72 4.57
N GLN A 52 -5.09 20.99 4.19
CA GLN A 52 -5.17 21.44 2.80
C GLN A 52 -4.13 20.77 1.90
N PHE A 53 -2.91 20.55 2.42
CA PHE A 53 -1.86 19.85 1.67
C PHE A 53 -2.28 18.43 1.31
N TRP A 54 -2.84 17.67 2.25
CA TRP A 54 -3.27 16.29 2.00
C TRP A 54 -4.52 16.21 1.14
N GLU A 55 -5.45 17.17 1.27
CA GLU A 55 -6.57 17.29 0.34
C GLU A 55 -6.07 17.51 -1.09
N ASN A 56 -5.16 18.45 -1.31
CA ASN A 56 -4.57 18.74 -2.61
C ASN A 56 -3.78 17.55 -3.18
N ALA A 57 -3.12 16.75 -2.33
CA ALA A 57 -2.44 15.54 -2.75
C ALA A 57 -3.43 14.49 -3.30
N ILE A 58 -4.58 14.32 -2.63
CA ILE A 58 -5.65 13.44 -3.10
C ILE A 58 -6.26 13.97 -4.40
N ASP A 59 -6.57 15.28 -4.47
CA ASP A 59 -7.10 15.93 -5.67
C ASP A 59 -6.18 15.71 -6.88
N THR A 60 -4.87 15.86 -6.66
CA THR A 60 -3.83 15.64 -7.67
C THR A 60 -3.82 14.22 -8.21
N LEU A 61 -3.81 13.22 -7.33
CA LEU A 61 -3.83 11.81 -7.72
C LEU A 61 -5.15 11.41 -8.39
N SER A 62 -6.27 11.97 -7.90
CA SER A 62 -7.60 11.74 -8.47
C SER A 62 -7.72 12.32 -9.89
N ALA A 63 -7.14 13.51 -10.14
CA ALA A 63 -7.10 14.12 -11.48
C ALA A 63 -6.35 13.24 -12.49
N CYS A 64 -5.43 12.38 -12.04
CA CYS A 64 -4.78 11.36 -12.85
C CYS A 64 -5.58 10.06 -12.98
N GLY A 65 -6.79 10.04 -12.42
CA GLY A 65 -7.75 8.95 -12.51
C GLY A 65 -7.41 7.77 -11.59
N ALA A 66 -6.79 7.99 -10.43
CA ALA A 66 -6.53 6.94 -9.46
C ALA A 66 -7.84 6.38 -8.88
N ASP A 67 -7.99 5.04 -8.89
CA ASP A 67 -9.10 4.31 -8.27
C ASP A 67 -8.84 4.06 -6.78
N LEU A 68 -7.56 3.97 -6.41
CA LEU A 68 -7.07 3.76 -5.06
C LEU A 68 -5.89 4.70 -4.80
N ILE A 69 -5.96 5.48 -3.75
CA ILE A 69 -4.95 6.47 -3.37
C ILE A 69 -4.36 6.08 -2.03
N LEU A 70 -3.03 6.04 -1.97
CA LEU A 70 -2.28 5.82 -0.75
C LEU A 70 -1.53 7.09 -0.36
N LEU A 71 -1.71 7.56 0.86
CA LEU A 71 -0.92 8.60 1.51
C LEU A 71 0.10 7.99 2.48
N PRO A 72 1.13 8.76 2.90
CA PRO A 72 2.14 8.29 3.85
C PRO A 72 1.60 7.96 5.26
N GLU A 73 2.52 7.50 6.12
CA GLU A 73 2.33 7.26 7.54
C GLU A 73 2.19 8.59 8.31
N THR A 74 1.38 8.60 9.39
CA THR A 74 1.27 9.68 10.37
C THR A 74 1.13 11.09 9.77
N ILE A 75 0.23 11.24 8.78
CA ILE A 75 0.02 12.51 8.06
C ILE A 75 -0.49 13.65 8.96
N ASN A 76 -0.99 13.33 10.15
CA ASN A 76 -1.43 14.28 11.16
C ASN A 76 -0.34 14.64 12.19
N LEU A 77 0.89 14.14 12.02
CA LEU A 77 2.03 14.56 12.82
C LEU A 77 2.54 15.91 12.32
N ILE A 78 2.43 16.94 13.17
CA ILE A 78 2.74 18.34 12.84
C ILE A 78 3.90 18.83 13.69
N GLY A 79 5.05 19.09 13.05
CA GLY A 79 6.25 19.56 13.77
C GLY A 79 6.84 18.52 14.72
N ALA A 80 7.57 19.00 15.74
CA ALA A 80 8.27 18.18 16.73
C ALA A 80 7.55 18.14 18.10
N GLY A 81 6.23 18.30 18.09
CA GLY A 81 5.44 18.33 19.32
C GLY A 81 5.17 16.96 19.94
N ASP A 82 4.37 16.96 20.98
CA ASP A 82 3.93 15.73 21.65
C ASP A 82 3.04 14.89 20.74
N VAL A 83 3.55 13.75 20.33
CA VAL A 83 2.91 12.80 19.41
C VAL A 83 1.51 12.39 19.94
N ILE A 84 1.40 12.21 21.24
CA ILE A 84 0.14 11.81 21.86
C ILE A 84 -0.94 12.89 21.71
N SER A 85 -0.56 14.17 21.84
CA SER A 85 -1.51 15.29 21.72
C SER A 85 -2.03 15.49 20.29
N MET A 86 -1.29 15.01 19.28
CA MET A 86 -1.64 15.13 17.86
C MET A 86 -2.56 14.03 17.34
N ALA A 87 -2.79 13.00 18.14
CA ALA A 87 -3.62 11.86 17.74
C ALA A 87 -5.09 12.25 17.57
N ASP A 88 -5.66 11.90 16.44
CA ASP A 88 -7.06 12.14 16.08
C ASP A 88 -7.96 10.95 16.38
N VAL A 89 -9.22 11.22 16.65
CA VAL A 89 -10.24 10.17 16.77
C VAL A 89 -10.53 9.62 15.37
N VAL A 90 -10.68 8.32 15.26
CA VAL A 90 -11.05 7.63 14.02
C VAL A 90 -12.26 6.73 14.29
N PRO A 91 -13.39 6.97 13.59
CA PRO A 91 -13.73 8.10 12.71
C PRO A 91 -14.01 9.41 13.47
N GLY A 92 -13.96 10.55 12.75
CA GLY A 92 -14.45 11.85 13.21
C GLY A 92 -13.37 12.85 13.65
N GLY A 93 -12.09 12.55 13.49
CA GLY A 93 -11.02 13.55 13.64
C GLY A 93 -10.77 14.33 12.35
N PRO A 94 -10.22 15.56 12.42
CA PRO A 94 -10.08 16.44 11.25
C PRO A 94 -9.34 15.85 10.05
N PHE A 95 -8.26 15.08 10.27
CA PHE A 95 -7.57 14.41 9.16
C PHE A 95 -8.39 13.28 8.57
N PHE A 96 -9.06 12.49 9.44
CA PHE A 96 -10.00 11.47 8.96
C PHE A 96 -11.11 12.08 8.10
N ASP A 97 -11.70 13.20 8.54
CA ASP A 97 -12.82 13.86 7.85
C ASP A 97 -12.40 14.39 6.48
N VAL A 98 -11.17 14.94 6.33
CA VAL A 98 -10.61 15.36 5.04
C VAL A 98 -10.43 14.16 4.13
N LEU A 99 -9.86 13.05 4.62
CA LEU A 99 -9.71 11.83 3.82
C LEU A 99 -11.07 11.29 3.38
N ALA A 100 -12.06 11.27 4.28
CA ALA A 100 -13.41 10.78 4.00
C ALA A 100 -14.14 11.66 2.97
N ALA A 101 -14.08 12.97 3.15
CA ALA A 101 -14.65 13.93 2.20
C ALA A 101 -14.01 13.82 0.81
N SER A 102 -12.69 13.69 0.75
CA SER A 102 -11.95 13.53 -0.50
C SER A 102 -12.26 12.21 -1.19
N ALA A 103 -12.37 11.10 -0.46
CA ALA A 103 -12.77 9.80 -1.00
C ALA A 103 -14.16 9.87 -1.63
N ALA A 104 -15.12 10.52 -0.96
CA ALA A 104 -16.48 10.71 -1.47
C ALA A 104 -16.52 11.66 -2.67
N LYS A 105 -15.79 12.79 -2.61
CA LYS A 105 -15.68 13.79 -3.70
C LYS A 105 -15.19 13.18 -5.01
N HIS A 106 -14.19 12.31 -4.94
CA HIS A 106 -13.55 11.72 -6.10
C HIS A 106 -14.02 10.30 -6.45
N HIS A 107 -14.93 9.74 -5.66
CA HIS A 107 -15.38 8.35 -5.80
C HIS A 107 -14.24 7.33 -5.84
N ALA A 108 -13.15 7.60 -5.10
CA ALA A 108 -11.95 6.80 -5.03
C ALA A 108 -11.78 6.15 -3.65
N TRP A 109 -11.07 5.02 -3.60
CA TRP A 109 -10.58 4.48 -2.35
C TRP A 109 -9.41 5.33 -1.86
N VAL A 110 -9.39 5.67 -0.58
CA VAL A 110 -8.28 6.44 0.02
C VAL A 110 -7.77 5.71 1.26
N CYS A 111 -6.46 5.52 1.32
CA CYS A 111 -5.79 5.01 2.51
C CYS A 111 -4.76 6.03 3.00
N GLY A 112 -4.83 6.39 4.29
CA GLY A 112 -3.88 7.32 4.91
C GLY A 112 -3.44 6.84 6.30
N GLY A 113 -2.16 7.03 6.62
CA GLY A 113 -1.61 6.74 7.95
C GLY A 113 -1.87 7.87 8.93
N LEU A 114 -2.39 7.56 10.10
CA LEU A 114 -2.76 8.53 11.15
C LEU A 114 -2.27 8.06 12.52
N LEU A 115 -1.90 9.01 13.37
CA LEU A 115 -1.91 8.79 14.81
C LEU A 115 -3.37 8.79 15.26
N GLU A 116 -3.84 7.63 15.70
CA GLU A 116 -5.23 7.39 16.11
C GLU A 116 -5.34 7.45 17.64
N ARG A 117 -6.32 8.21 18.14
CA ARG A 117 -6.74 8.17 19.54
C ARG A 117 -7.98 7.28 19.70
N CYS A 118 -7.81 6.24 20.48
CA CYS A 118 -8.92 5.37 20.86
C CYS A 118 -9.01 5.29 22.39
N ARG A 119 -9.95 6.02 22.99
CA ARG A 119 -10.03 6.21 24.45
C ARG A 119 -8.71 6.80 25.00
N ASP A 120 -8.07 6.11 25.94
CA ASP A 120 -6.82 6.53 26.58
C ASP A 120 -5.56 6.05 25.84
N LEU A 121 -5.73 5.32 24.74
CA LEU A 121 -4.64 4.75 23.97
C LEU A 121 -4.44 5.49 22.65
N VAL A 122 -3.18 5.54 22.21
CA VAL A 122 -2.81 6.09 20.91
C VAL A 122 -2.14 4.99 20.06
N TYR A 123 -2.52 4.91 18.80
CA TYR A 123 -2.03 3.95 17.83
C TYR A 123 -1.44 4.66 16.62
N ASN A 124 -0.48 4.02 15.98
CA ASN A 124 -0.11 4.33 14.61
C ASN A 124 -0.99 3.48 13.69
N SER A 125 -1.90 4.11 12.97
CA SER A 125 -2.99 3.44 12.25
C SER A 125 -3.05 3.85 10.79
N ALA A 126 -3.60 2.99 9.95
CA ALA A 126 -3.97 3.32 8.58
C ALA A 126 -5.47 3.09 8.38
N CYS A 127 -6.15 4.14 7.90
CA CYS A 127 -7.58 4.13 7.59
C CYS A 127 -7.77 3.86 6.10
N LEU A 128 -8.56 2.85 5.76
CA LEU A 128 -9.03 2.60 4.40
C LEU A 128 -10.48 3.08 4.26
N LEU A 129 -10.69 4.05 3.39
CA LEU A 129 -11.98 4.68 3.13
C LEU A 129 -12.54 4.23 1.79
N ASP A 130 -13.83 3.93 1.74
CA ASP A 130 -14.50 3.56 0.50
C ASP A 130 -14.88 4.80 -0.34
N PRO A 131 -15.29 4.63 -1.60
CA PRO A 131 -15.69 5.72 -2.49
C PRO A 131 -16.92 6.54 -2.03
N ALA A 132 -17.55 6.17 -0.93
CA ALA A 132 -18.59 6.95 -0.28
C ALA A 132 -18.08 7.69 0.98
N GLY A 133 -16.77 7.65 1.23
CA GLY A 133 -16.13 8.26 2.39
C GLY A 133 -16.33 7.50 3.70
N ARG A 134 -16.79 6.27 3.67
CA ARG A 134 -17.02 5.46 4.87
C ARG A 134 -15.76 4.68 5.23
N LEU A 135 -15.49 4.52 6.52
CA LEU A 135 -14.40 3.68 7.01
C LEU A 135 -14.69 2.21 6.67
N ALA A 136 -13.96 1.69 5.70
CA ALA A 136 -14.03 0.29 5.25
C ALA A 136 -13.03 -0.60 5.98
N GLY A 137 -11.93 -0.03 6.46
CA GLY A 137 -10.91 -0.77 7.20
C GLY A 137 -10.05 0.13 8.07
N LEU A 138 -9.61 -0.42 9.19
CA LEU A 138 -8.69 0.24 10.12
C LEU A 138 -7.62 -0.77 10.54
N TYR A 139 -6.39 -0.50 10.18
CA TYR A 139 -5.24 -1.30 10.61
C TYR A 139 -4.43 -0.52 11.62
N ARG A 140 -4.07 -1.12 12.74
CA ARG A 140 -3.16 -0.59 13.75
C ARG A 140 -1.81 -1.29 13.65
N LYS A 141 -0.72 -0.55 13.52
CA LYS A 141 0.64 -1.05 13.37
C LYS A 141 0.98 -2.04 14.49
N THR A 142 1.36 -3.25 14.10
CA THR A 142 1.63 -4.34 15.06
C THR A 142 3.07 -4.35 15.54
N HIS A 143 4.02 -3.92 14.71
CA HIS A 143 5.44 -3.88 15.02
C HIS A 143 5.90 -2.42 15.10
N LEU A 144 5.90 -1.89 16.32
CA LEU A 144 6.30 -0.50 16.57
C LEU A 144 7.83 -0.34 16.40
N TYR A 145 8.23 0.78 15.80
CA TYR A 145 9.59 1.24 15.87
C TYR A 145 9.88 1.71 17.29
N TRP A 146 11.08 1.44 17.81
CA TRP A 146 11.38 1.66 19.22
C TRP A 146 11.09 3.08 19.76
N PRO A 147 11.26 4.19 18.99
CA PRO A 147 10.85 5.51 19.44
C PRO A 147 9.35 5.65 19.67
N GLU A 148 8.51 4.95 18.88
CA GLU A 148 7.05 4.96 19.06
C GLU A 148 6.67 4.35 20.42
N VAL A 149 7.38 3.28 20.82
CA VAL A 149 7.19 2.65 22.15
C VAL A 149 7.52 3.63 23.25
N LEU A 150 8.65 4.36 23.13
CA LEU A 150 9.05 5.37 24.11
C LEU A 150 8.09 6.57 24.19
N GLN A 151 7.41 6.87 23.09
CA GLN A 151 6.38 7.91 22.99
C GLN A 151 5.01 7.47 23.52
N GLY A 152 4.86 6.21 23.94
CA GLY A 152 3.61 5.69 24.49
C GLY A 152 2.59 5.24 23.43
N ILE A 153 3.02 5.01 22.19
CA ILE A 153 2.17 4.41 21.16
C ILE A 153 1.90 2.95 21.52
N THR A 154 0.65 2.54 21.35
CA THR A 154 0.19 1.18 21.63
C THR A 154 0.27 0.31 20.37
N PRO A 155 0.80 -0.92 20.43
CA PRO A 155 0.79 -1.81 19.28
C PRO A 155 -0.63 -2.31 18.96
N GLY A 156 -0.90 -2.53 17.68
CA GLY A 156 -2.08 -3.26 17.21
C GLY A 156 -2.03 -4.74 17.59
N ASN A 157 -3.15 -5.43 17.44
CA ASN A 157 -3.32 -6.81 17.90
C ASN A 157 -3.56 -7.82 16.77
N GLY A 158 -3.41 -7.42 15.50
CA GLY A 158 -3.61 -8.35 14.40
C GLY A 158 -3.45 -7.72 13.02
N LEU A 159 -3.19 -8.59 12.05
CA LEU A 159 -3.12 -8.28 10.64
C LEU A 159 -4.47 -8.52 9.99
N GLN A 160 -4.85 -7.67 9.06
CA GLN A 160 -6.15 -7.74 8.40
C GLN A 160 -6.01 -7.55 6.90
N VAL A 161 -6.85 -8.27 6.16
CA VAL A 161 -7.06 -8.10 4.73
C VAL A 161 -8.50 -7.66 4.51
N PHE A 162 -8.68 -6.56 3.81
CA PHE A 162 -9.97 -5.92 3.58
C PHE A 162 -10.51 -6.28 2.20
N ASP A 163 -11.76 -6.72 2.14
CA ASP A 163 -12.46 -6.96 0.89
C ASP A 163 -12.93 -5.63 0.29
N THR A 164 -12.51 -5.37 -0.94
CA THR A 164 -12.93 -4.18 -1.70
C THR A 164 -13.43 -4.57 -3.08
N ARG A 165 -14.14 -3.65 -3.76
CA ARG A 165 -14.52 -3.88 -5.16
C ARG A 165 -13.30 -3.99 -6.10
N LEU A 166 -12.15 -3.50 -5.68
CA LEU A 166 -10.90 -3.55 -6.46
C LEU A 166 -10.17 -4.88 -6.27
N GLY A 167 -10.47 -5.61 -5.21
CA GLY A 167 -9.79 -6.83 -4.79
C GLY A 167 -9.54 -6.84 -3.28
N LYS A 168 -8.73 -7.78 -2.84
CA LYS A 168 -8.34 -7.91 -1.43
C LYS A 168 -7.14 -7.02 -1.14
N VAL A 169 -7.28 -6.11 -0.19
CA VAL A 169 -6.27 -5.11 0.19
C VAL A 169 -5.72 -5.44 1.56
N GLY A 170 -4.41 -5.73 1.63
CA GLY A 170 -3.67 -5.79 2.88
C GLY A 170 -3.08 -4.43 3.25
N VAL A 171 -2.78 -4.22 4.51
CA VAL A 171 -2.08 -3.01 4.99
C VAL A 171 -0.97 -3.41 5.94
N MET A 172 0.22 -2.80 5.75
CA MET A 172 1.31 -2.82 6.72
C MET A 172 1.91 -1.42 6.82
N ILE A 173 2.46 -1.03 7.96
CA ILE A 173 2.97 0.33 8.20
C ILE A 173 4.46 0.29 8.52
N CYS A 174 5.29 1.00 7.72
CA CYS A 174 6.69 1.32 7.99
C CYS A 174 7.49 0.14 8.55
N TYR A 175 7.77 0.11 9.86
CA TYR A 175 8.59 -0.88 10.52
C TYR A 175 8.04 -2.31 10.44
N ASP A 176 6.73 -2.49 10.17
CA ASP A 176 6.15 -3.81 9.92
C ASP A 176 6.88 -4.57 8.80
N SER A 177 7.44 -3.86 7.81
CA SER A 177 8.13 -4.49 6.67
C SER A 177 9.41 -5.24 7.06
N TRP A 178 10.01 -4.93 8.20
CA TRP A 178 11.19 -5.63 8.71
C TRP A 178 10.88 -7.05 9.16
N TRP A 179 9.60 -7.35 9.40
CA TRP A 179 9.10 -8.64 9.84
C TRP A 179 8.50 -9.40 8.66
N PRO A 180 9.20 -10.44 8.11
CA PRO A 180 8.74 -11.16 6.90
C PRO A 180 7.34 -11.75 7.07
N GLU A 181 7.00 -12.17 8.28
CA GLU A 181 5.70 -12.75 8.60
C GLU A 181 4.53 -11.80 8.37
N VAL A 182 4.72 -10.49 8.47
CA VAL A 182 3.63 -9.51 8.22
C VAL A 182 3.13 -9.64 6.80
N SER A 183 4.00 -9.48 5.82
CA SER A 183 3.63 -9.59 4.40
C SER A 183 3.19 -11.02 4.04
N HIS A 184 3.81 -12.04 4.65
CA HIS A 184 3.44 -13.43 4.44
C HIS A 184 2.01 -13.72 4.91
N LEU A 185 1.62 -13.26 6.09
CA LEU A 185 0.27 -13.45 6.62
C LEU A 185 -0.78 -12.66 5.84
N LEU A 186 -0.44 -11.47 5.33
CA LEU A 186 -1.32 -10.72 4.43
C LEU A 186 -1.54 -11.46 3.11
N ALA A 187 -0.48 -12.05 2.53
CA ALA A 187 -0.58 -12.88 1.34
C ALA A 187 -1.41 -14.15 1.59
N ALA A 188 -1.18 -14.83 2.72
CA ALA A 188 -1.95 -16.01 3.14
C ALA A 188 -3.43 -15.66 3.37
N GLY A 189 -3.74 -14.45 3.86
CA GLY A 189 -5.09 -13.89 3.95
C GLY A 189 -5.73 -13.57 2.59
N GLY A 190 -4.96 -13.71 1.52
CA GLY A 190 -5.43 -13.56 0.15
C GLY A 190 -5.29 -12.16 -0.42
N ALA A 191 -4.50 -11.28 0.18
CA ALA A 191 -4.26 -9.94 -0.36
C ALA A 191 -3.80 -10.01 -1.82
N ASP A 192 -4.37 -9.14 -2.67
CA ASP A 192 -3.96 -8.94 -4.06
C ASP A 192 -2.90 -7.83 -4.12
N ILE A 193 -3.04 -6.84 -3.25
CA ILE A 193 -2.13 -5.70 -3.09
C ILE A 193 -1.96 -5.40 -1.60
N VAL A 194 -0.78 -4.94 -1.21
CA VAL A 194 -0.51 -4.42 0.13
C VAL A 194 -0.23 -2.92 0.03
N LEU A 195 -0.98 -2.14 0.80
CA LEU A 195 -0.75 -0.71 0.99
C LEU A 195 0.26 -0.52 2.11
N PHE A 196 1.28 0.27 1.82
CA PHE A 196 2.43 0.42 2.69
C PHE A 196 2.76 1.89 2.94
N PRO A 197 1.99 2.58 3.82
CA PRO A 197 2.29 3.92 4.27
C PRO A 197 3.56 3.93 5.13
N ASN A 198 4.46 4.90 4.88
CA ASN A 198 5.75 4.99 5.52
C ASN A 198 6.12 6.42 5.91
N ALA A 199 6.97 6.56 6.93
CA ALA A 199 7.84 7.71 7.10
C ALA A 199 9.10 7.56 6.22
N GLY A 200 9.71 6.38 6.26
CA GLY A 200 10.81 5.95 5.39
C GLY A 200 10.95 4.44 5.41
N TYR A 201 11.52 3.86 4.37
CA TYR A 201 11.63 2.42 4.22
C TYR A 201 12.94 2.00 3.55
N GLU A 202 13.31 0.74 3.70
CA GLU A 202 14.45 0.13 3.02
C GLU A 202 13.98 -0.52 1.70
N PRO A 203 14.40 -0.01 0.52
CA PRO A 203 13.93 -0.50 -0.77
C PRO A 203 14.19 -1.98 -1.01
N ALA A 204 15.33 -2.50 -0.54
CA ALA A 204 15.66 -3.92 -0.69
C ALA A 204 14.68 -4.81 0.09
N ILE A 205 14.30 -4.40 1.30
CA ILE A 205 13.31 -5.10 2.13
C ILE A 205 11.95 -5.06 1.46
N ALA A 206 11.50 -3.89 1.00
CA ALA A 206 10.21 -3.74 0.32
C ALA A 206 10.14 -4.64 -0.92
N THR A 207 11.20 -4.66 -1.74
CA THR A 207 11.29 -5.53 -2.92
C THR A 207 11.21 -7.00 -2.54
N ALA A 208 11.92 -7.43 -1.49
CA ALA A 208 11.86 -8.81 -1.02
C ALA A 208 10.44 -9.20 -0.59
N ARG A 209 9.70 -8.31 0.10
CA ARG A 209 8.31 -8.58 0.52
C ARG A 209 7.36 -8.77 -0.68
N ALA A 210 7.56 -8.01 -1.76
CA ALA A 210 6.80 -8.19 -2.99
C ALA A 210 7.08 -9.55 -3.64
N ILE A 211 8.36 -9.90 -3.80
CA ILE A 211 8.81 -11.15 -4.44
C ILE A 211 8.40 -12.37 -3.63
N ASP A 212 8.75 -12.42 -2.34
CA ASP A 212 8.55 -13.58 -1.46
C ASP A 212 7.08 -14.00 -1.38
N ASN A 213 6.18 -13.04 -1.51
CA ASN A 213 4.75 -13.25 -1.30
C ASN A 213 3.91 -13.09 -2.56
N SER A 214 4.51 -12.82 -3.71
CA SER A 214 3.80 -12.58 -4.98
C SER A 214 2.73 -11.50 -4.87
N LEU A 215 3.10 -10.37 -4.25
CA LEU A 215 2.21 -9.25 -3.98
C LEU A 215 2.59 -8.01 -4.79
N TYR A 216 1.58 -7.25 -5.22
CA TYR A 216 1.81 -5.83 -5.48
C TYR A 216 2.00 -5.09 -4.16
N LEU A 217 3.00 -4.21 -4.12
CA LEU A 217 3.29 -3.37 -2.96
C LEU A 217 3.21 -1.90 -3.38
N ALA A 218 2.20 -1.18 -2.90
CA ALA A 218 2.06 0.26 -3.11
C ALA A 218 2.63 1.00 -1.91
N ILE A 219 3.58 1.89 -2.14
CA ILE A 219 4.40 2.55 -1.12
C ILE A 219 4.24 4.07 -1.22
N SER A 220 3.81 4.70 -0.15
CA SER A 220 3.87 6.16 0.02
C SER A 220 4.76 6.51 1.20
N SER A 221 5.59 7.56 1.08
CA SER A 221 6.64 7.84 2.07
C SER A 221 6.79 9.33 2.33
N LEU A 222 7.01 9.71 3.61
CA LEU A 222 7.28 11.10 4.01
C LEU A 222 8.69 11.56 3.63
N TYR A 223 9.69 10.68 3.80
CA TYR A 223 11.12 11.05 3.68
C TYR A 223 11.87 10.27 2.60
N GLY A 224 11.15 9.48 1.81
CA GLY A 224 11.72 8.68 0.74
C GLY A 224 10.84 8.69 -0.50
N PRO A 225 11.24 7.94 -1.52
CA PRO A 225 10.45 7.82 -2.74
C PRO A 225 9.13 7.11 -2.49
N ALA A 226 8.10 7.45 -3.27
CA ALA A 226 6.93 6.59 -3.43
C ALA A 226 7.13 5.66 -4.63
N SER A 227 6.63 4.45 -4.54
CA SER A 227 6.78 3.43 -5.59
C SER A 227 5.65 2.43 -5.57
N ILE A 228 5.40 1.81 -6.71
CA ILE A 228 4.61 0.57 -6.78
C ILE A 228 5.55 -0.53 -7.29
N ILE A 229 5.66 -1.59 -6.54
CA ILE A 229 6.48 -2.76 -6.87
C ILE A 229 5.54 -3.90 -7.26
N ASP A 230 5.84 -4.54 -8.38
CA ASP A 230 5.09 -5.71 -8.83
C ASP A 230 5.57 -7.00 -8.15
N PRO A 231 4.84 -8.11 -8.28
CA PRO A 231 5.22 -9.39 -7.68
C PRO A 231 6.56 -9.98 -8.18
N SER A 232 7.15 -9.45 -9.25
CA SER A 232 8.50 -9.84 -9.72
C SER A 232 9.61 -9.02 -9.04
N GLY A 233 9.24 -8.01 -8.24
CA GLY A 233 10.17 -7.06 -7.63
C GLY A 233 10.52 -5.88 -8.51
N SER A 234 9.88 -5.75 -9.67
CA SER A 234 10.10 -4.64 -10.60
C SER A 234 9.29 -3.42 -10.19
N SER A 235 9.86 -2.23 -10.34
CA SER A 235 9.13 -0.98 -10.11
C SER A 235 8.18 -0.72 -11.28
N VAL A 236 6.88 -0.69 -11.01
CA VAL A 236 5.84 -0.28 -11.97
C VAL A 236 5.90 1.22 -12.20
N VAL A 237 5.95 1.98 -11.11
CA VAL A 237 6.13 3.43 -11.08
C VAL A 237 6.93 3.83 -9.86
N ARG A 238 7.64 4.98 -9.96
CA ARG A 238 8.40 5.56 -8.85
C ARG A 238 8.46 7.07 -9.00
N THR A 239 8.39 7.79 -7.88
CA THR A 239 8.63 9.23 -7.80
C THR A 239 9.42 9.56 -6.55
N GLU A 240 10.30 10.56 -6.65
CA GLU A 240 11.06 11.08 -5.50
C GLU A 240 10.28 12.20 -4.77
N LYS A 241 9.27 12.80 -5.44
CA LYS A 241 8.48 13.89 -4.88
C LYS A 241 7.11 13.98 -5.54
N GLY A 242 6.07 14.25 -4.72
CA GLY A 242 4.69 14.38 -5.20
C GLY A 242 4.06 13.04 -5.57
N GLY A 243 3.03 13.08 -6.38
CA GLY A 243 2.21 11.91 -6.72
C GLY A 243 2.61 11.24 -8.03
N VAL A 244 2.40 9.94 -8.10
CA VAL A 244 2.45 9.15 -9.33
C VAL A 244 1.36 8.09 -9.32
N VAL A 245 0.81 7.76 -10.50
CA VAL A 245 -0.25 6.75 -10.65
C VAL A 245 0.25 5.61 -11.54
N GLY A 246 0.11 4.39 -11.05
CA GLY A 246 0.41 3.16 -11.78
C GLY A 246 -0.84 2.37 -12.12
N LEU A 247 -0.88 1.73 -13.29
CA LEU A 247 -1.94 0.82 -13.70
C LEU A 247 -1.53 -0.62 -13.40
N LEU A 248 -2.33 -1.32 -12.60
CA LEU A 248 -2.09 -2.70 -12.17
C LEU A 248 -3.17 -3.62 -12.71
N ASP A 249 -2.83 -4.86 -13.02
CA ASP A 249 -3.81 -5.93 -13.23
C ASP A 249 -3.81 -6.86 -12.00
N LEU A 250 -4.82 -6.71 -11.16
CA LEU A 250 -4.99 -7.50 -9.95
C LEU A 250 -5.69 -8.85 -10.19
N SER A 251 -6.03 -9.20 -11.45
CA SER A 251 -6.61 -10.51 -11.78
C SER A 251 -5.59 -11.64 -11.79
N VAL A 252 -4.32 -11.31 -12.02
CA VAL A 252 -3.24 -12.28 -12.16
C VAL A 252 -2.36 -12.24 -10.93
N LYS A 253 -2.37 -13.32 -10.14
CA LYS A 253 -1.28 -13.57 -9.17
C LYS A 253 -0.15 -14.24 -9.94
N PRO A 254 0.97 -13.54 -10.20
CA PRO A 254 2.13 -14.19 -10.81
C PRO A 254 2.56 -15.33 -9.89
N GLN A 255 2.62 -16.54 -10.43
CA GLN A 255 3.19 -17.65 -9.68
C GLN A 255 4.68 -17.39 -9.52
N CYS A 256 5.10 -16.97 -8.36
CA CYS A 256 6.52 -16.79 -8.05
C CYS A 256 7.18 -18.11 -7.85
N HIS A 257 7.99 -18.46 -8.68
CA HIS A 257 9.39 -18.89 -8.65
C HIS A 257 9.78 -19.38 -10.02
N PRO A 258 10.75 -18.77 -10.72
CA PRO A 258 11.31 -19.32 -11.95
C PRO A 258 11.93 -20.71 -11.70
N ASN A 259 12.18 -21.09 -10.45
CA ASN A 259 12.71 -22.39 -10.06
C ASN A 259 11.66 -23.37 -9.51
N ALA A 260 10.41 -23.02 -9.43
CA ALA A 260 9.36 -23.97 -9.05
C ALA A 260 8.97 -24.94 -10.18
N GLY A 261 9.86 -25.16 -11.12
CA GLY A 261 9.70 -26.18 -12.15
C GLY A 261 9.77 -25.66 -13.58
N GLY A 262 10.95 -25.63 -14.13
CA GLY A 262 11.17 -25.63 -15.58
C GLY A 262 10.76 -24.34 -16.28
N SER A 263 11.69 -23.81 -17.04
CA SER A 263 11.52 -22.75 -18.04
C SER A 263 10.07 -22.55 -18.48
N LEU A 264 9.43 -21.49 -18.02
CA LEU A 264 8.23 -20.94 -18.64
C LEU A 264 8.64 -20.15 -19.90
N ASN A 265 9.42 -20.78 -20.76
CA ASN A 265 9.61 -20.31 -22.13
C ASN A 265 8.30 -20.54 -22.86
N GLY A 266 7.40 -19.58 -22.83
CA GLY A 266 6.18 -19.63 -23.62
C GLY A 266 4.93 -19.00 -23.04
N ALA A 267 4.96 -18.45 -21.83
CA ALA A 267 3.89 -17.53 -21.45
C ALA A 267 4.07 -16.26 -22.29
N PRO A 268 3.05 -15.79 -23.05
CA PRO A 268 3.13 -14.48 -23.66
C PRO A 268 3.32 -13.51 -22.49
N GLY A 269 4.49 -12.87 -22.46
CA GLY A 269 4.82 -11.93 -21.43
C GLY A 269 3.70 -10.93 -21.34
N GLY A 270 2.99 -10.93 -20.19
CA GLY A 270 2.12 -9.85 -19.82
C GLY A 270 3.02 -8.62 -19.77
N ARG A 271 3.08 -7.89 -20.87
CA ARG A 271 3.71 -6.58 -20.88
C ARG A 271 2.88 -5.75 -19.95
N SER A 272 3.43 -5.44 -18.78
CA SER A 272 2.97 -4.33 -17.99
C SER A 272 2.82 -3.14 -18.95
N ALA A 273 1.59 -2.83 -19.33
CA ALA A 273 1.31 -1.68 -20.14
C ALA A 273 1.40 -0.45 -19.22
N THR A 274 2.63 -0.10 -18.86
CA THR A 274 2.92 1.11 -18.11
C THR A 274 2.75 2.31 -19.04
N ARG A 275 1.61 2.95 -18.99
CA ARG A 275 1.50 4.35 -19.35
C ARG A 275 1.78 5.16 -18.09
N ASN A 276 3.05 5.57 -17.95
CA ASN A 276 3.46 6.51 -16.92
C ASN A 276 2.88 7.88 -17.25
N SER A 277 1.88 8.33 -16.49
CA SER A 277 1.54 9.76 -16.45
C SER A 277 2.31 10.38 -15.30
N LEU A 278 3.47 10.93 -15.60
CA LEU A 278 4.19 11.81 -14.68
C LEU A 278 3.38 13.09 -14.55
N LEU A 279 3.02 13.47 -13.34
CA LEU A 279 2.48 14.79 -13.07
C LEU A 279 3.58 15.84 -13.30
N PRO A 280 3.28 16.97 -13.98
CA PRO A 280 4.25 18.04 -14.09
C PRO A 280 4.56 18.57 -12.68
N ALA A 281 5.84 18.65 -12.35
CA ALA A 281 6.27 19.37 -11.16
C ALA A 281 5.84 20.83 -11.32
N GLU A 282 4.98 21.33 -10.43
CA GLU A 282 4.68 22.76 -10.36
C GLU A 282 5.98 23.51 -10.13
N SER A 283 6.42 24.22 -11.15
CA SER A 283 7.52 25.16 -11.04
C SER A 283 7.03 26.37 -10.26
N HIS A 284 7.24 26.40 -8.95
CA HIS A 284 7.23 27.67 -8.23
C HIS A 284 8.37 28.52 -8.77
N ARG A 285 8.06 29.38 -9.72
CA ARG A 285 8.92 30.53 -10.03
C ARG A 285 8.93 31.41 -8.78
N ALA A 286 10.06 31.41 -8.09
CA ALA A 286 10.40 32.50 -7.21
C ALA A 286 10.57 33.77 -8.11
N GLU A 287 9.65 34.69 -8.03
CA GLU A 287 9.90 36.05 -8.45
C GLU A 287 10.67 36.77 -7.35
N ALA A 288 11.70 37.47 -7.77
CA ALA A 288 12.69 38.18 -6.99
C ALA A 288 12.12 39.32 -6.14
#